data_b52f94863329b868cd1eb50b7d01dcbf
#
_entry.id   b52f94863329b868cd1eb50b7d01dcbf
#
_cell.length_a   1.000
_cell.length_b   1.000
_cell.length_c   1.000
_cell.angle_alpha   90.00
_cell.angle_beta   90.00
_cell.angle_gamma   90.00
#
_symmetry.space_group_name_H-M   'P 1'
#
loop_
_entity.id
_entity.type
_entity.pdbx_description
1 polymer ?
#
loop_
_entity_poly.entity_id
_entity_poly.type
_entity_poly.pdbx_seq_one_letter_code
_entity_poly.pdbx_strand_id
1 'polypeptide(L)'
;MVRIIVFVPSPDMLKPVQQQAAEWENDEISIDVVHRFGTPEILYQLDNYDVIVARGITYGKICKLYPEKHITRLVFDGMDIVEALFQCRNTYHPRHIGLCLGRDRLQDLLPELEDLSGAQVSLYDVQDEESAKEAVDACLENGADAIVSGGTVSNLCKERNIPCTYIHMRMETIRQAVLEAIKVAHSMNLERTKSHIIRTILNSNEDAVLALDEAGKLLEANDQAYRLYGLAFLPEGPGAAGPDLQVHLP
;
A
#
# COMPACT_ATOMS: atom_id res chain seq x y z
N MET A 1 18.31 -5.82 7.44
CA MET A 1 16.99 -5.95 8.07
C MET A 1 16.01 -5.09 7.27
N VAL A 2 14.92 -5.65 6.79
CA VAL A 2 13.84 -4.93 6.08
C VAL A 2 12.81 -4.49 7.11
N ARG A 3 12.36 -3.24 7.01
CA ARG A 3 11.37 -2.66 7.93
C ARG A 3 10.03 -2.48 7.23
N ILE A 4 8.98 -3.05 7.81
CA ILE A 4 7.59 -2.97 7.33
C ILE A 4 6.79 -2.10 8.29
N ILE A 5 5.96 -1.20 7.77
CA ILE A 5 4.95 -0.49 8.57
C ILE A 5 3.54 -0.84 8.08
N VAL A 6 2.65 -1.15 9.02
CA VAL A 6 1.25 -1.53 8.76
C VAL A 6 0.31 -0.50 9.37
N PHE A 7 -0.48 0.16 8.52
CA PHE A 7 -1.54 1.07 8.96
C PHE A 7 -2.85 0.31 9.14
N VAL A 8 -3.23 0.05 10.39
CA VAL A 8 -4.52 -0.61 10.68
C VAL A 8 -5.69 0.36 10.56
N PRO A 9 -6.86 -0.12 10.07
CA PRO A 9 -8.01 0.74 9.77
C PRO A 9 -8.74 1.28 11.01
N SER A 10 -8.60 0.62 12.15
CA SER A 10 -9.30 1.01 13.38
C SER A 10 -8.46 0.72 14.64
N PRO A 11 -8.68 1.47 15.77
CA PRO A 11 -7.87 1.33 16.98
C PRO A 11 -7.96 -0.05 17.64
N ASP A 12 -9.12 -0.69 17.55
CA ASP A 12 -9.39 -2.02 18.11
C ASP A 12 -8.56 -3.11 17.45
N MET A 13 -8.14 -2.90 16.19
CA MET A 13 -7.28 -3.82 15.45
C MET A 13 -5.79 -3.69 15.80
N LEU A 14 -5.39 -2.60 16.46
CA LEU A 14 -3.98 -2.33 16.73
C LEU A 14 -3.31 -3.46 17.51
N LYS A 15 -3.86 -3.80 18.68
CA LYS A 15 -3.28 -4.85 19.54
C LYS A 15 -3.31 -6.25 18.89
N PRO A 16 -4.44 -6.72 18.32
CA PRO A 16 -4.47 -8.01 17.64
C PRO A 16 -3.44 -8.12 16.50
N VAL A 17 -3.32 -7.07 15.67
CA VAL A 17 -2.35 -7.08 14.56
C VAL A 17 -0.91 -7.01 15.07
N GLN A 18 -0.62 -6.24 16.12
CA GLN A 18 0.70 -6.22 16.76
C GLN A 18 1.09 -7.59 17.32
N GLN A 19 0.17 -8.28 17.99
CA GLN A 19 0.43 -9.63 18.50
C GLN A 19 0.76 -10.61 17.38
N GLN A 20 0.03 -10.55 16.28
CA GLN A 20 0.26 -11.40 15.12
C GLN A 20 1.53 -11.03 14.36
N ALA A 21 1.85 -9.74 14.25
CA ALA A 21 3.08 -9.26 13.61
C ALA A 21 4.33 -9.76 14.36
N ALA A 22 4.29 -9.77 15.68
CA ALA A 22 5.39 -10.25 16.51
C ALA A 22 5.74 -11.74 16.27
N GLU A 23 4.81 -12.55 15.76
CA GLU A 23 5.08 -13.94 15.38
C GLU A 23 5.90 -14.06 14.09
N TRP A 24 5.93 -13.03 13.27
CA TRP A 24 6.61 -13.01 11.96
C TRP A 24 7.90 -12.21 11.97
N GLU A 25 8.15 -11.44 13.03
CA GLU A 25 9.40 -10.72 13.19
C GLU A 25 10.58 -11.69 13.40
N ASN A 26 11.72 -11.34 12.83
CA ASN A 26 12.97 -12.08 12.94
C ASN A 26 14.16 -11.14 12.68
N ASP A 27 15.38 -11.69 12.62
CA ASP A 27 16.60 -10.91 12.41
C ASP A 27 16.63 -10.18 11.04
N GLU A 28 15.79 -10.58 10.09
CA GLU A 28 15.74 -10.01 8.73
C GLU A 28 14.57 -9.03 8.55
N ILE A 29 13.48 -9.17 9.31
CA ILE A 29 12.22 -8.42 9.15
C ILE A 29 11.74 -7.87 10.48
N SER A 30 11.44 -6.59 10.51
CA SER A 30 10.76 -5.90 11.62
C SER A 30 9.44 -5.30 11.14
N ILE A 31 8.38 -5.39 11.94
CA ILE A 31 7.02 -4.98 11.57
C ILE A 31 6.45 -4.01 12.60
N ASP A 32 6.37 -2.75 12.25
CA ASP A 32 5.71 -1.73 13.07
C ASP A 32 4.22 -1.63 12.67
N VAL A 33 3.33 -1.69 13.66
CA VAL A 33 1.88 -1.57 13.43
C VAL A 33 1.37 -0.30 14.09
N VAL A 34 0.70 0.53 13.31
CA VAL A 34 0.20 1.83 13.77
C VAL A 34 -1.26 2.03 13.36
N HIS A 35 -2.01 2.71 14.24
CA HIS A 35 -3.32 3.25 13.91
C HIS A 35 -3.21 4.76 13.86
N ARG A 36 -3.10 5.32 12.67
CA ARG A 36 -3.17 6.77 12.47
C ARG A 36 -3.71 7.06 11.07
N PHE A 37 -4.84 7.73 11.02
CA PHE A 37 -5.35 8.30 9.79
C PHE A 37 -4.56 9.57 9.48
N GLY A 38 -3.76 9.52 8.37
CA GLY A 38 -3.37 10.70 7.60
C GLY A 38 -2.81 11.91 8.33
N THR A 39 -2.23 11.77 9.56
CA THR A 39 -1.54 12.88 10.16
C THR A 39 -0.24 13.13 9.39
N PRO A 40 0.04 14.36 8.94
CA PRO A 40 1.25 14.69 8.17
C PRO A 40 2.53 14.17 8.84
N GLU A 41 2.59 14.21 10.17
CA GLU A 41 3.78 13.88 10.96
C GLU A 41 4.30 12.45 10.75
N ILE A 42 3.41 11.46 10.53
CA ILE A 42 3.84 10.08 10.26
C ILE A 42 4.26 9.90 8.81
N LEU A 43 3.61 10.60 7.90
CA LEU A 43 3.93 10.50 6.49
C LEU A 43 5.38 10.93 6.22
N TYR A 44 5.95 11.84 7.02
CA TYR A 44 7.36 12.26 6.91
C TYR A 44 8.37 11.31 7.56
N GLN A 45 7.92 10.28 8.29
CA GLN A 45 8.82 9.29 8.93
C GLN A 45 8.91 7.97 8.14
N LEU A 46 8.23 7.88 7.00
CA LEU A 46 8.18 6.65 6.20
C LEU A 46 9.49 6.33 5.46
N ASP A 47 10.42 7.26 5.41
CA ASP A 47 11.76 7.02 4.83
C ASP A 47 12.50 5.84 5.48
N ASN A 48 12.22 5.59 6.75
CA ASN A 48 12.85 4.50 7.50
C ASN A 48 12.26 3.11 7.23
N TYR A 49 11.20 3.01 6.41
CA TYR A 49 10.52 1.76 6.10
C TYR A 49 10.73 1.38 4.63
N ASP A 50 10.94 0.10 4.39
CA ASP A 50 11.14 -0.46 3.05
C ASP A 50 9.82 -0.84 2.39
N VAL A 51 8.89 -1.39 3.18
CA VAL A 51 7.55 -1.81 2.72
C VAL A 51 6.49 -1.18 3.60
N ILE A 52 5.44 -0.68 2.96
CA ILE A 52 4.34 0.00 3.64
C ILE A 52 3.03 -0.71 3.31
N VAL A 53 2.24 -1.05 4.33
CA VAL A 53 0.89 -1.60 4.16
C VAL A 53 -0.12 -0.52 4.54
N ALA A 54 -0.91 -0.07 3.58
CA ALA A 54 -1.87 1.02 3.80
C ALA A 54 -3.14 0.83 2.97
N ARG A 55 -4.22 1.55 3.31
CA ARG A 55 -5.48 1.48 2.59
C ARG A 55 -6.07 2.84 2.24
N GLY A 56 -7.03 2.81 1.31
CA GLY A 56 -7.90 3.94 0.99
C GLY A 56 -7.12 5.22 0.72
N ILE A 57 -7.57 6.32 1.31
CA ILE A 57 -6.99 7.66 1.14
C ILE A 57 -5.52 7.70 1.63
N THR A 58 -5.21 7.01 2.74
CA THR A 58 -3.84 6.93 3.24
C THR A 58 -2.90 6.29 2.22
N TYR A 59 -3.31 5.17 1.59
CA TYR A 59 -2.57 4.53 0.51
C TYR A 59 -2.31 5.51 -0.65
N GLY A 60 -3.36 6.20 -1.13
CA GLY A 60 -3.22 7.17 -2.23
C GLY A 60 -2.28 8.34 -1.91
N LYS A 61 -2.31 8.86 -0.66
CA LYS A 61 -1.39 9.90 -0.20
C LYS A 61 0.07 9.41 -0.17
N ILE A 62 0.31 8.20 0.35
CA ILE A 62 1.65 7.62 0.44
C ILE A 62 2.22 7.36 -0.96
N CYS A 63 1.44 6.80 -1.89
CA CYS A 63 1.89 6.58 -3.27
C CYS A 63 2.33 7.88 -3.98
N LYS A 64 1.68 9.01 -3.68
CA LYS A 64 2.06 10.31 -4.25
C LYS A 64 3.33 10.87 -3.62
N LEU A 65 3.56 10.65 -2.32
CA LEU A 65 4.71 11.17 -1.58
C LEU A 65 5.96 10.30 -1.74
N TYR A 66 5.79 9.01 -1.91
CA TYR A 66 6.88 8.01 -1.95
C TYR A 66 6.69 7.06 -3.13
N PRO A 67 6.77 7.55 -4.39
CA PRO A 67 6.53 6.73 -5.59
C PRO A 67 7.55 5.60 -5.76
N GLU A 68 8.73 5.72 -5.15
CA GLU A 68 9.82 4.74 -5.20
C GLU A 68 9.68 3.61 -4.18
N LYS A 69 8.78 3.77 -3.17
CA LYS A 69 8.62 2.78 -2.11
C LYS A 69 7.64 1.68 -2.52
N HIS A 70 7.88 0.48 -2.01
CA HIS A 70 6.91 -0.60 -2.18
C HIS A 70 5.75 -0.44 -1.20
N ILE A 71 4.54 -0.25 -1.75
CA ILE A 71 3.34 -0.02 -0.97
C ILE A 71 2.32 -1.12 -1.29
N THR A 72 2.09 -2.01 -0.31
CA THR A 72 1.05 -3.03 -0.39
C THR A 72 -0.30 -2.41 -0.05
N ARG A 73 -1.25 -2.54 -0.95
CA ARG A 73 -2.60 -1.99 -0.75
C ARG A 73 -3.43 -2.94 0.09
N LEU A 74 -3.92 -2.47 1.24
CA LEU A 74 -4.91 -3.16 2.04
C LEU A 74 -6.31 -2.84 1.50
N VAL A 75 -6.97 -3.83 0.93
CA VAL A 75 -8.33 -3.71 0.34
C VAL A 75 -9.32 -4.55 1.13
N PHE A 76 -10.60 -4.15 1.12
CA PHE A 76 -11.65 -5.00 1.64
C PHE A 76 -11.79 -6.24 0.77
N ASP A 77 -11.96 -7.38 1.39
CA ASP A 77 -12.36 -8.57 0.65
C ASP A 77 -13.90 -8.62 0.45
N GLY A 78 -14.34 -9.57 -0.39
CA GLY A 78 -15.77 -9.71 -0.67
C GLY A 78 -16.61 -9.97 0.58
N MET A 79 -16.06 -10.71 1.56
CA MET A 79 -16.79 -11.02 2.79
C MET A 79 -16.89 -9.83 3.73
N ASP A 80 -15.88 -8.95 3.79
CA ASP A 80 -15.96 -7.70 4.56
C ASP A 80 -17.14 -6.84 4.07
N ILE A 81 -17.34 -6.80 2.75
CA ILE A 81 -18.42 -6.03 2.12
C ILE A 81 -19.78 -6.69 2.34
N VAL A 82 -19.88 -7.99 2.14
CA VAL A 82 -21.12 -8.77 2.35
C VAL A 82 -21.59 -8.62 3.80
N GLU A 83 -20.71 -8.79 4.79
CA GLU A 83 -21.05 -8.60 6.19
C GLU A 83 -21.58 -7.20 6.49
N ALA A 84 -20.95 -6.15 5.91
CA ALA A 84 -21.41 -4.79 6.08
C ALA A 84 -22.77 -4.53 5.43
N LEU A 85 -23.04 -5.10 4.25
CA LEU A 85 -24.35 -5.03 3.59
C LEU A 85 -25.43 -5.70 4.42
N PHE A 86 -25.17 -6.89 4.97
CA PHE A 86 -26.11 -7.58 5.86
C PHE A 86 -26.37 -6.76 7.12
N GLN A 87 -25.34 -6.16 7.72
CA GLN A 87 -25.51 -5.29 8.87
C GLN A 87 -26.35 -4.05 8.53
N CYS A 88 -26.09 -3.42 7.38
CA CYS A 88 -26.86 -2.28 6.88
C CYS A 88 -28.32 -2.65 6.71
N ARG A 89 -28.60 -3.76 6.01
CA ARG A 89 -29.95 -4.27 5.83
C ARG A 89 -30.70 -4.50 7.12
N ASN A 90 -30.06 -5.15 8.09
CA ASN A 90 -30.69 -5.50 9.37
C ASN A 90 -30.91 -4.28 10.28
N THR A 91 -30.10 -3.24 10.14
CA THR A 91 -30.15 -2.03 10.97
C THR A 91 -31.12 -0.99 10.43
N TYR A 92 -31.06 -0.74 9.12
CA TYR A 92 -31.76 0.39 8.49
C TYR A 92 -32.90 -0.03 7.57
N HIS A 93 -32.96 -1.31 7.14
CA HIS A 93 -33.94 -1.83 6.18
C HIS A 93 -34.03 -0.98 4.89
N PRO A 94 -32.91 -0.60 4.28
CA PRO A 94 -32.90 0.28 3.13
C PRO A 94 -33.47 -0.40 1.89
N ARG A 95 -34.07 0.40 0.98
CA ARG A 95 -34.41 -0.03 -0.38
C ARG A 95 -33.27 0.20 -1.36
N HIS A 96 -32.46 1.22 -1.07
CA HIS A 96 -31.32 1.60 -1.89
C HIS A 96 -30.11 1.90 -1.00
N ILE A 97 -29.00 1.22 -1.28
CA ILE A 97 -27.73 1.35 -0.56
C ILE A 97 -26.70 2.03 -1.47
N GLY A 98 -26.09 3.11 -0.99
CA GLY A 98 -24.89 3.68 -1.59
C GLY A 98 -23.65 2.99 -1.07
N LEU A 99 -22.91 2.28 -1.92
CA LEU A 99 -21.65 1.62 -1.56
C LEU A 99 -20.49 2.55 -1.96
N CYS A 100 -19.87 3.23 -0.98
CA CYS A 100 -18.81 4.20 -1.20
C CYS A 100 -17.44 3.59 -0.92
N LEU A 101 -16.74 3.17 -1.95
CA LEU A 101 -15.42 2.53 -1.89
C LEU A 101 -14.54 2.99 -3.05
N GLY A 102 -13.21 2.77 -2.95
CA GLY A 102 -12.33 2.87 -4.11
C GLY A 102 -12.74 1.86 -5.19
N ARG A 103 -12.58 2.26 -6.45
CA ARG A 103 -13.00 1.50 -7.65
C ARG A 103 -12.20 0.21 -7.81
N ASP A 104 -12.53 -0.80 -7.03
CA ASP A 104 -11.99 -2.15 -7.16
C ASP A 104 -13.09 -3.07 -7.66
N ARG A 105 -12.98 -3.60 -8.87
CA ARG A 105 -13.65 -4.78 -9.48
C ARG A 105 -15.07 -5.18 -8.98
N LEU A 106 -15.74 -4.33 -8.19
CA LEU A 106 -17.05 -4.62 -7.60
C LEU A 106 -18.20 -4.37 -8.58
N GLN A 107 -17.95 -3.66 -9.68
CA GLN A 107 -18.99 -3.35 -10.67
C GLN A 107 -19.61 -4.61 -11.26
N ASP A 108 -18.79 -5.64 -11.48
CA ASP A 108 -19.24 -6.91 -12.03
C ASP A 108 -20.00 -7.78 -11.01
N LEU A 109 -19.92 -7.44 -9.72
CA LEU A 109 -20.55 -8.15 -8.61
C LEU A 109 -21.80 -7.44 -8.05
N LEU A 110 -22.18 -6.30 -8.61
CA LEU A 110 -23.35 -5.56 -8.14
C LEU A 110 -24.65 -6.37 -8.13
N PRO A 111 -24.99 -7.15 -9.17
CA PRO A 111 -26.20 -7.97 -9.15
C PRO A 111 -26.23 -8.97 -7.97
N GLU A 112 -25.11 -9.62 -7.68
CA GLU A 112 -24.99 -10.57 -6.59
C GLU A 112 -25.09 -9.85 -5.22
N LEU A 113 -24.54 -8.65 -5.10
CA LEU A 113 -24.64 -7.84 -3.90
C LEU A 113 -26.06 -7.34 -3.66
N GLU A 114 -26.80 -7.01 -4.70
CA GLU A 114 -28.23 -6.66 -4.63
C GLU A 114 -29.08 -7.86 -4.18
N ASP A 115 -28.87 -9.03 -4.77
CA ASP A 115 -29.56 -10.26 -4.39
C ASP A 115 -29.29 -10.60 -2.90
N LEU A 116 -28.05 -10.49 -2.45
CA LEU A 116 -27.66 -10.77 -1.08
C LEU A 116 -28.22 -9.73 -0.09
N SER A 117 -28.16 -8.46 -0.43
CA SER A 117 -28.66 -7.38 0.45
C SER A 117 -30.20 -7.26 0.41
N GLY A 118 -30.84 -7.67 -0.68
CA GLY A 118 -32.27 -7.47 -0.93
C GLY A 118 -32.62 -5.98 -1.14
N ALA A 119 -31.66 -5.17 -1.55
CA ALA A 119 -31.78 -3.75 -1.83
C ALA A 119 -31.02 -3.41 -3.11
N GLN A 120 -31.42 -2.35 -3.80
CA GLN A 120 -30.62 -1.80 -4.89
C GLN A 120 -29.28 -1.32 -4.35
N VAL A 121 -28.16 -1.59 -5.05
CA VAL A 121 -26.83 -1.17 -4.66
C VAL A 121 -26.19 -0.32 -5.76
N SER A 122 -25.80 0.91 -5.42
CA SER A 122 -25.08 1.79 -6.32
C SER A 122 -23.66 2.04 -5.81
N LEU A 123 -22.66 1.88 -6.68
CA LEU A 123 -21.24 2.04 -6.33
C LEU A 123 -20.77 3.45 -6.64
N TYR A 124 -20.12 4.07 -5.66
CA TYR A 124 -19.51 5.40 -5.75
C TYR A 124 -18.01 5.32 -5.46
N ASP A 125 -17.20 5.87 -6.37
CA ASP A 125 -15.75 5.83 -6.26
C ASP A 125 -15.23 6.85 -5.26
N VAL A 126 -14.37 6.40 -4.34
CA VAL A 126 -13.76 7.24 -3.28
C VAL A 126 -12.25 7.04 -3.30
N GLN A 127 -11.51 8.06 -3.74
CA GLN A 127 -10.05 8.04 -3.83
C GLN A 127 -9.39 8.97 -2.82
N ASP A 128 -10.04 10.08 -2.47
CA ASP A 128 -9.55 11.10 -1.53
C ASP A 128 -10.70 11.73 -0.73
N GLU A 129 -10.40 12.79 0.02
CA GLU A 129 -11.38 13.46 0.89
C GLU A 129 -12.42 14.26 0.11
N GLU A 130 -12.08 14.75 -1.10
CA GLU A 130 -12.99 15.50 -1.96
C GLU A 130 -14.00 14.56 -2.61
N SER A 131 -13.52 13.51 -3.27
CA SER A 131 -14.37 12.47 -3.85
C SER A 131 -15.23 11.75 -2.79
N ALA A 132 -14.79 11.68 -1.52
CA ALA A 132 -15.62 11.16 -0.44
C ALA A 132 -16.84 12.03 -0.15
N LYS A 133 -16.71 13.36 -0.20
CA LYS A 133 -17.83 14.29 -0.04
C LYS A 133 -18.79 14.21 -1.22
N GLU A 134 -18.24 14.25 -2.44
CA GLU A 134 -19.01 14.11 -3.68
C GLU A 134 -19.80 12.79 -3.73
N ALA A 135 -19.17 11.68 -3.30
CA ALA A 135 -19.83 10.39 -3.24
C ALA A 135 -21.02 10.37 -2.27
N VAL A 136 -20.89 11.00 -1.09
CA VAL A 136 -22.00 11.12 -0.13
C VAL A 136 -23.14 11.96 -0.71
N ASP A 137 -22.83 13.09 -1.32
CA ASP A 137 -23.82 13.98 -1.93
C ASP A 137 -24.55 13.26 -3.09
N ALA A 138 -23.81 12.58 -3.97
CA ALA A 138 -24.37 11.79 -5.06
C ALA A 138 -25.22 10.62 -4.57
N CYS A 139 -24.85 9.96 -3.46
CA CYS A 139 -25.69 8.92 -2.86
C CYS A 139 -27.07 9.47 -2.47
N LEU A 140 -27.09 10.61 -1.80
CA LEU A 140 -28.35 11.24 -1.35
C LEU A 140 -29.20 11.74 -2.51
N GLU A 141 -28.57 12.37 -3.51
CA GLU A 141 -29.25 12.84 -4.73
C GLU A 141 -29.89 11.68 -5.53
N ASN A 142 -29.23 10.54 -5.54
CA ASN A 142 -29.74 9.32 -6.19
C ASN A 142 -30.72 8.52 -5.31
N GLY A 143 -31.10 9.04 -4.15
CA GLY A 143 -32.12 8.46 -3.27
C GLY A 143 -31.65 7.25 -2.48
N ALA A 144 -30.37 7.15 -2.15
CA ALA A 144 -29.89 6.12 -1.23
C ALA A 144 -30.43 6.35 0.20
N ASP A 145 -31.00 5.30 0.78
CA ASP A 145 -31.56 5.32 2.15
C ASP A 145 -30.48 5.14 3.22
N ALA A 146 -29.40 4.44 2.84
CA ALA A 146 -28.25 4.21 3.71
C ALA A 146 -26.97 4.09 2.91
N ILE A 147 -25.83 4.32 3.56
CA ILE A 147 -24.49 4.23 2.95
C ILE A 147 -23.70 3.11 3.63
N VAL A 148 -22.96 2.34 2.83
CA VAL A 148 -21.98 1.37 3.31
C VAL A 148 -20.60 1.83 2.85
N SER A 149 -19.64 1.98 3.78
CA SER A 149 -18.38 2.64 3.45
C SER A 149 -17.23 2.37 4.43
N GLY A 150 -16.04 2.82 4.04
CA GLY A 150 -14.87 2.93 4.91
C GLY A 150 -14.89 4.17 5.82
N GLY A 151 -13.80 4.36 6.61
CA GLY A 151 -13.75 5.32 7.70
C GLY A 151 -14.02 6.76 7.33
N THR A 152 -13.45 7.28 6.26
CA THR A 152 -13.60 8.69 5.85
C THR A 152 -15.05 9.05 5.55
N VAL A 153 -15.70 8.27 4.70
CA VAL A 153 -17.14 8.47 4.38
C VAL A 153 -18.02 8.23 5.60
N SER A 154 -17.73 7.20 6.39
CA SER A 154 -18.49 6.93 7.62
C SER A 154 -18.42 8.10 8.63
N ASN A 155 -17.29 8.79 8.74
CA ASN A 155 -17.18 9.99 9.59
C ASN A 155 -18.02 11.14 9.04
N LEU A 156 -17.98 11.39 7.71
CA LEU A 156 -18.83 12.39 7.05
C LEU A 156 -20.33 12.09 7.27
N CYS A 157 -20.73 10.81 7.16
CA CYS A 157 -22.10 10.41 7.42
C CYS A 157 -22.51 10.66 8.86
N LYS A 158 -21.63 10.38 9.85
CA LYS A 158 -21.88 10.68 11.26
C LYS A 158 -22.09 12.18 11.51
N GLU A 159 -21.24 13.02 10.93
CA GLU A 159 -21.34 14.48 11.05
C GLU A 159 -22.67 15.03 10.48
N ARG A 160 -23.17 14.38 9.42
CA ARG A 160 -24.40 14.79 8.71
C ARG A 160 -25.65 14.02 9.18
N ASN A 161 -25.54 13.13 10.16
CA ASN A 161 -26.62 12.24 10.63
C ASN A 161 -27.24 11.38 9.52
N ILE A 162 -26.42 10.89 8.59
CA ILE A 162 -26.83 9.98 7.49
C ILE A 162 -26.70 8.54 7.97
N PRO A 163 -27.71 7.66 7.74
CA PRO A 163 -27.62 6.24 8.03
C PRO A 163 -26.40 5.62 7.30
N CYS A 164 -25.44 5.08 8.07
CA CYS A 164 -24.21 4.56 7.51
C CYS A 164 -23.72 3.34 8.28
N THR A 165 -23.35 2.31 7.55
CA THR A 165 -22.65 1.13 8.09
C THR A 165 -21.18 1.19 7.71
N TYR A 166 -20.32 1.12 8.71
CA TYR A 166 -18.87 1.03 8.54
C TYR A 166 -18.48 -0.39 8.14
N ILE A 167 -17.64 -0.54 7.11
CA ILE A 167 -17.10 -1.84 6.72
C ILE A 167 -15.97 -2.21 7.67
N HIS A 168 -16.22 -3.16 8.55
CA HIS A 168 -15.18 -3.74 9.40
C HIS A 168 -14.33 -4.70 8.58
N MET A 169 -13.01 -4.50 8.64
CA MET A 169 -12.07 -5.39 8.00
C MET A 169 -11.80 -6.58 8.92
N ARG A 170 -11.87 -7.78 8.38
CA ARG A 170 -11.58 -9.00 9.14
C ARG A 170 -10.07 -9.14 9.35
N MET A 171 -9.69 -9.80 10.45
CA MET A 171 -8.27 -10.08 10.74
C MET A 171 -7.59 -10.86 9.62
N GLU A 172 -8.31 -11.77 8.96
CA GLU A 172 -7.77 -12.55 7.84
C GLU A 172 -7.38 -11.67 6.65
N THR A 173 -8.18 -10.65 6.34
CA THR A 173 -7.87 -9.67 5.27
C THR A 173 -6.57 -8.92 5.57
N ILE A 174 -6.37 -8.48 6.82
CA ILE A 174 -5.13 -7.80 7.24
C ILE A 174 -3.96 -8.78 7.21
N ARG A 175 -4.16 -9.99 7.71
CA ARG A 175 -3.15 -11.05 7.73
C ARG A 175 -2.61 -11.33 6.33
N GLN A 176 -3.48 -11.46 5.33
CA GLN A 176 -3.08 -11.71 3.95
C GLN A 176 -2.23 -10.57 3.38
N ALA A 177 -2.62 -9.31 3.64
CA ALA A 177 -1.85 -8.16 3.18
C ALA A 177 -0.46 -8.07 3.85
N VAL A 178 -0.37 -8.39 5.15
CA VAL A 178 0.92 -8.42 5.87
C VAL A 178 1.80 -9.56 5.35
N LEU A 179 1.25 -10.75 5.10
CA LEU A 179 1.99 -11.86 4.50
C LEU A 179 2.50 -11.54 3.08
N GLU A 180 1.73 -10.79 2.30
CA GLU A 180 2.19 -10.29 1.01
C GLU A 180 3.36 -9.30 1.17
N ALA A 181 3.25 -8.35 2.10
CA ALA A 181 4.33 -7.43 2.42
C ALA A 181 5.61 -8.14 2.87
N ILE A 182 5.49 -9.20 3.67
CA ILE A 182 6.61 -10.05 4.09
C ILE A 182 7.27 -10.74 2.89
N LYS A 183 6.51 -11.28 1.93
CA LYS A 183 7.07 -11.87 0.70
C LYS A 183 7.87 -10.86 -0.10
N VAL A 184 7.36 -9.64 -0.21
CA VAL A 184 8.08 -8.54 -0.85
C VAL A 184 9.35 -8.21 -0.11
N ALA A 185 9.30 -8.10 1.23
CA ALA A 185 10.45 -7.85 2.07
C ALA A 185 11.55 -8.92 1.89
N HIS A 186 11.18 -10.20 1.85
CA HIS A 186 12.12 -11.28 1.56
C HIS A 186 12.78 -11.16 0.18
N SER A 187 11.99 -10.83 -0.86
CA SER A 187 12.53 -10.62 -2.20
C SER A 187 13.52 -9.47 -2.24
N MET A 188 13.20 -8.35 -1.58
CA MET A 188 14.10 -7.19 -1.48
C MET A 188 15.40 -7.54 -0.74
N ASN A 189 15.31 -8.29 0.35
CA ASN A 189 16.47 -8.71 1.12
C ASN A 189 17.38 -9.64 0.31
N LEU A 190 16.79 -10.58 -0.44
CA LEU A 190 17.52 -11.48 -1.32
C LEU A 190 18.27 -10.72 -2.43
N GLU A 191 17.62 -9.73 -3.05
CA GLU A 191 18.25 -8.90 -4.08
C GLU A 191 19.39 -8.04 -3.51
N ARG A 192 19.20 -7.44 -2.33
CA ARG A 192 20.26 -6.71 -1.63
C ARG A 192 21.46 -7.62 -1.32
N THR A 193 21.20 -8.82 -0.84
CA THR A 193 22.24 -9.81 -0.54
C THR A 193 23.01 -10.21 -1.80
N LYS A 194 22.31 -10.50 -2.90
CA LYS A 194 22.94 -10.82 -4.20
C LYS A 194 23.82 -9.66 -4.69
N SER A 195 23.31 -8.44 -4.66
CA SER A 195 24.07 -7.25 -5.08
C SER A 195 25.31 -7.05 -4.20
N HIS A 196 25.19 -7.25 -2.89
CA HIS A 196 26.33 -7.16 -1.97
C HIS A 196 27.40 -8.22 -2.26
N ILE A 197 26.99 -9.47 -2.50
CA ILE A 197 27.91 -10.55 -2.87
C ILE A 197 28.64 -10.22 -4.20
N ILE A 198 27.90 -9.78 -5.20
CA ILE A 198 28.48 -9.40 -6.50
C ILE A 198 29.52 -8.29 -6.31
N ARG A 199 29.17 -7.22 -5.58
CA ARG A 199 30.12 -6.13 -5.28
C ARG A 199 31.35 -6.63 -4.52
N THR A 200 31.17 -7.50 -3.53
CA THR A 200 32.29 -8.07 -2.77
C THR A 200 33.21 -8.87 -3.69
N ILE A 201 32.69 -9.68 -4.59
CA ILE A 201 33.45 -10.46 -5.57
C ILE A 201 34.18 -9.51 -6.54
N LEU A 202 33.51 -8.49 -7.07
CA LEU A 202 34.11 -7.53 -7.98
C LEU A 202 35.22 -6.74 -7.29
N ASN A 203 35.02 -6.32 -6.03
CA ASN A 203 36.01 -5.56 -5.27
C ASN A 203 37.20 -6.39 -4.75
N SER A 204 37.06 -7.73 -4.76
CA SER A 204 38.20 -8.61 -4.46
C SER A 204 39.22 -8.70 -5.60
N ASN A 205 38.86 -8.24 -6.80
CA ASN A 205 39.74 -8.17 -7.94
C ASN A 205 40.68 -6.95 -7.86
N GLU A 206 41.96 -7.14 -8.18
CA GLU A 206 42.96 -6.06 -8.31
C GLU A 206 42.81 -5.30 -9.64
N ASP A 207 42.17 -5.89 -10.63
CA ASP A 207 41.89 -5.28 -11.92
C ASP A 207 40.61 -4.41 -11.86
N ALA A 208 40.60 -3.35 -12.69
CA ALA A 208 39.40 -2.53 -12.89
C ALA A 208 38.34 -3.31 -13.70
N VAL A 209 37.19 -3.56 -13.10
CA VAL A 209 36.08 -4.28 -13.73
C VAL A 209 34.89 -3.33 -13.92
N LEU A 210 34.38 -3.29 -15.14
CA LEU A 210 33.22 -2.50 -15.57
C LEU A 210 32.20 -3.42 -16.22
N ALA A 211 30.93 -3.29 -15.85
CA ALA A 211 29.80 -3.89 -16.55
C ALA A 211 29.00 -2.78 -17.24
N LEU A 212 28.79 -2.93 -18.55
CA LEU A 212 28.05 -1.99 -19.37
C LEU A 212 26.83 -2.70 -19.99
N ASP A 213 25.75 -1.95 -20.25
CA ASP A 213 24.65 -2.45 -21.06
C ASP A 213 24.98 -2.41 -22.57
N GLU A 214 24.04 -2.87 -23.40
CA GLU A 214 24.19 -2.90 -24.87
C GLU A 214 24.38 -1.50 -25.49
N ALA A 215 23.94 -0.44 -24.80
CA ALA A 215 24.09 0.95 -25.21
C ALA A 215 25.39 1.60 -24.68
N GLY A 216 26.24 0.83 -23.95
CA GLY A 216 27.47 1.32 -23.36
C GLY A 216 27.30 2.10 -22.06
N LYS A 217 26.11 2.07 -21.44
CA LYS A 217 25.84 2.70 -20.15
C LYS A 217 26.40 1.84 -19.03
N LEU A 218 27.06 2.49 -18.05
CA LEU A 218 27.62 1.80 -16.89
C LEU A 218 26.51 1.19 -16.03
N LEU A 219 26.56 -0.14 -15.88
CA LEU A 219 25.67 -0.90 -14.98
C LEU A 219 26.30 -1.11 -13.61
N GLU A 220 27.59 -1.49 -13.56
CA GLU A 220 28.30 -1.76 -12.30
C GLU A 220 29.81 -1.53 -12.54
N ALA A 221 30.52 -1.15 -11.47
CA ALA A 221 31.97 -1.00 -11.48
C ALA A 221 32.55 -1.36 -10.11
N ASN A 222 33.76 -1.91 -10.07
CA ASN A 222 34.47 -2.13 -8.82
C ASN A 222 35.27 -0.89 -8.37
N ASP A 223 35.75 -0.90 -7.14
CA ASP A 223 36.50 0.23 -6.56
C ASP A 223 37.76 0.60 -7.38
N GLN A 224 38.39 -0.37 -8.03
CA GLN A 224 39.55 -0.12 -8.88
C GLN A 224 39.15 0.62 -10.16
N ALA A 225 38.03 0.29 -10.77
CA ALA A 225 37.48 1.01 -11.91
C ALA A 225 37.10 2.45 -11.55
N TYR A 226 36.48 2.69 -10.40
CA TYR A 226 36.18 4.03 -9.92
C TYR A 226 37.45 4.87 -9.74
N ARG A 227 38.53 4.28 -9.21
CA ARG A 227 39.81 4.97 -9.01
C ARG A 227 40.55 5.22 -10.35
N LEU A 228 40.56 4.21 -11.23
CA LEU A 228 41.31 4.28 -12.48
C LEU A 228 40.69 5.26 -13.47
N TYR A 229 39.38 5.25 -13.60
CA TYR A 229 38.64 6.05 -14.57
C TYR A 229 38.08 7.35 -14.00
N GLY A 230 38.29 7.64 -12.73
CA GLY A 230 37.78 8.85 -12.07
C GLY A 230 36.26 8.95 -12.09
N LEU A 231 35.55 7.80 -12.07
CA LEU A 231 34.12 7.75 -12.13
C LEU A 231 33.49 8.34 -10.83
N ALA A 232 32.40 9.08 -10.96
CA ALA A 232 31.63 9.47 -9.80
C ALA A 232 30.94 8.23 -9.21
N PHE A 233 30.96 8.08 -7.87
CA PHE A 233 30.27 6.98 -7.20
C PHE A 233 28.79 7.00 -7.57
N LEU A 234 28.27 5.88 -8.07
CA LEU A 234 26.82 5.70 -8.26
C LEU A 234 26.16 5.65 -6.89
N PRO A 235 25.09 6.43 -6.65
CA PRO A 235 24.35 6.34 -5.39
C PRO A 235 23.77 4.93 -5.21
N GLU A 236 23.82 4.40 -3.99
CA GLU A 236 23.29 3.08 -3.67
C GLU A 236 21.76 3.10 -3.78
N GLY A 237 21.20 2.32 -4.74
CA GLY A 237 19.77 2.10 -4.87
C GLY A 237 19.35 1.59 -6.25
N PRO A 238 18.39 0.66 -6.34
CA PRO A 238 17.81 0.25 -7.61
C PRO A 238 17.01 1.43 -8.20
N GLY A 239 17.46 1.97 -9.34
CA GLY A 239 16.79 3.05 -10.07
C GLY A 239 17.52 4.39 -10.14
N ALA A 240 18.65 4.55 -9.48
CA ALA A 240 19.48 5.74 -9.69
C ALA A 240 20.04 5.73 -11.12
N ALA A 241 19.55 6.63 -11.97
CA ALA A 241 20.12 6.85 -13.30
C ALA A 241 21.58 7.31 -13.13
N GLY A 242 22.52 6.42 -13.43
CA GLY A 242 23.94 6.78 -13.49
C GLY A 242 24.18 7.87 -14.52
N PRO A 243 25.23 8.69 -14.36
CA PRO A 243 25.60 9.68 -15.36
C PRO A 243 25.84 8.97 -16.70
N ASP A 244 25.40 9.60 -17.79
CA ASP A 244 25.75 9.18 -19.16
C ASP A 244 27.26 9.33 -19.34
N LEU A 245 27.99 8.28 -18.99
CA LEU A 245 29.43 8.19 -19.24
C LEU A 245 29.62 7.52 -20.61
N GLN A 246 29.86 8.34 -21.63
CA GLN A 246 30.50 7.86 -22.85
C GLN A 246 31.95 7.52 -22.47
N VAL A 247 32.20 6.26 -22.12
CA VAL A 247 33.57 5.76 -21.95
C VAL A 247 34.15 5.65 -23.35
N HIS A 248 34.96 6.62 -23.77
CA HIS A 248 35.85 6.45 -24.92
C HIS A 248 36.95 5.47 -24.46
N LEU A 249 36.79 4.21 -24.82
CA LEU A 249 37.87 3.24 -24.73
C LEU A 249 38.94 3.65 -25.78
N PRO A 250 40.22 3.60 -25.42
CA PRO A 250 41.33 3.94 -26.33
C PRO A 250 41.43 2.97 -27.50
#